data_f97fdcad00d94b51e2c3e6f0ab828e4a
#
_entry.id   f97fdcad00d94b51e2c3e6f0ab828e4a
#
_cell.length_a   1.000
_cell.length_b   1.000
_cell.length_c   1.000
_cell.angle_alpha   90.00
_cell.angle_beta   90.00
_cell.angle_gamma   90.00
#
_symmetry.space_group_name_H-M   'P 1'
#
loop_
_entity.id
_entity.type
_entity.pdbx_description
1 polymer ?
#
loop_
_entity_poly.entity_id
_entity_poly.type
_entity_poly.pdbx_seq_one_letter_code
_entity_poly.pdbx_strand_id
1 'polypeptide(L)'
;YSNLSFMKNSQSENISILKFIDGKSATVTDQVAVEEPLEIQIAYSTSTGRMQKPVAVTMRTPGNDEELAAGFLFTEGIIKQKSDIANIRTLPSDDNRILVTLNENIQPDLTNTERNFYTTSSCGVCGKASIDAIRTIHEFPGSKNPLLIKASLLYGLQDSVKNSQAVFEATGGLHSSTIFNIDGNYFLLREDVGRHNALDKLIGYAFLHDRFPLGHCILLL
;
A
#
# COMPACT_ATOMS: atom_id res chain seq x y z
N TYR A 1 -11.18 27.68 21.05
CA TYR A 1 -11.21 26.57 20.08
C TYR A 1 -10.66 27.12 18.78
N SER A 2 -9.37 26.93 18.53
CA SER A 2 -8.68 27.30 17.30
C SER A 2 -9.07 26.31 16.20
N ASN A 3 -9.58 26.85 15.08
CA ASN A 3 -9.81 26.11 13.84
C ASN A 3 -8.48 25.50 13.36
N LEU A 4 -8.22 24.26 13.70
CA LEU A 4 -7.29 23.41 12.96
C LEU A 4 -7.98 23.03 11.64
N SER A 5 -7.74 23.82 10.61
CA SER A 5 -7.94 23.37 9.23
C SER A 5 -6.96 22.23 9.00
N PHE A 6 -7.41 21.00 9.21
CA PHE A 6 -6.65 19.82 8.80
C PHE A 6 -6.39 19.94 7.31
N MET A 7 -5.12 20.04 6.91
CA MET A 7 -4.73 19.86 5.52
C MET A 7 -5.06 18.40 5.16
N LYS A 8 -6.17 18.22 4.45
CA LYS A 8 -6.61 16.94 3.93
C LYS A 8 -5.45 16.33 3.13
N ASN A 9 -5.02 15.11 3.50
CA ASN A 9 -4.00 14.30 2.84
C ASN A 9 -2.53 14.74 3.00
N SER A 10 -2.14 15.38 4.10
CA SER A 10 -0.72 15.59 4.40
C SER A 10 -0.06 14.25 4.78
N GLN A 11 1.06 13.92 4.14
CA GLN A 11 1.86 12.72 4.45
C GLN A 11 2.83 12.95 5.62
N SER A 12 3.07 14.20 5.99
CA SER A 12 3.90 14.61 7.11
C SER A 12 3.32 15.79 7.85
N GLU A 13 3.66 15.93 9.12
CA GLU A 13 3.26 17.03 9.99
C GLU A 13 4.47 17.63 10.69
N ASN A 14 4.46 18.97 10.84
CA ASN A 14 5.47 19.69 11.60
C ASN A 14 5.11 19.70 13.09
N ILE A 15 6.04 19.20 13.92
CA ILE A 15 5.90 19.20 15.37
C ILE A 15 7.05 19.95 16.03
N SER A 16 6.79 20.48 17.22
CA SER A 16 7.83 21.08 18.05
C SER A 16 8.43 20.02 18.96
N ILE A 17 9.74 19.80 18.87
CA ILE A 17 10.47 18.83 19.69
C ILE A 17 11.55 19.51 20.53
N LEU A 18 11.92 18.89 21.64
CA LEU A 18 13.09 19.26 22.41
C LEU A 18 14.28 18.37 21.99
N LYS A 19 15.23 18.96 21.27
CA LYS A 19 16.41 18.26 20.78
C LYS A 19 17.58 18.45 21.75
N PHE A 20 18.24 17.34 22.13
CA PHE A 20 19.45 17.36 22.97
C PHE A 20 20.66 17.05 22.08
N ILE A 21 21.61 17.99 22.03
CA ILE A 21 22.88 17.84 21.30
C ILE A 21 23.98 18.37 22.19
N ASP A 22 25.02 17.57 22.41
CA ASP A 22 26.23 17.93 23.20
C ASP A 22 25.88 18.52 24.58
N GLY A 23 24.91 17.91 25.26
CA GLY A 23 24.49 18.34 26.62
C GLY A 23 23.63 19.62 26.67
N LYS A 24 23.27 20.19 25.53
CA LYS A 24 22.40 21.37 25.44
C LYS A 24 21.05 20.97 24.87
N SER A 25 19.98 21.57 25.36
CA SER A 25 18.63 21.40 24.82
C SER A 25 18.20 22.63 24.04
N ALA A 26 17.52 22.39 22.91
CA ALA A 26 16.89 23.43 22.11
C ALA A 26 15.54 22.96 21.58
N THR A 27 14.55 23.84 21.59
CA THR A 27 13.26 23.58 20.94
C THR A 27 13.45 23.86 19.45
N VAL A 28 13.14 22.85 18.62
CA VAL A 28 13.23 22.91 17.15
C VAL A 28 11.96 22.36 16.53
N THR A 29 11.67 22.78 15.30
CA THR A 29 10.61 22.17 14.50
C THR A 29 11.18 20.93 13.79
N ASP A 30 10.48 19.84 13.84
CA ASP A 30 10.79 18.58 13.14
C ASP A 30 9.59 18.09 12.37
N GLN A 31 9.80 17.24 11.37
CA GLN A 31 8.72 16.62 10.61
C GLN A 31 8.55 15.16 11.00
N VAL A 32 7.31 14.75 11.17
CA VAL A 32 6.95 13.35 11.42
C VAL A 32 6.01 12.85 10.33
N ALA A 33 6.11 11.57 9.99
CA ALA A 33 5.19 10.92 9.09
C ALA A 33 3.79 10.84 9.74
N VAL A 34 2.75 11.11 8.96
CA VAL A 34 1.36 10.94 9.39
C VAL A 34 0.98 9.48 9.24
N GLU A 35 0.38 8.92 10.30
CA GLU A 35 -0.17 7.58 10.35
C GLU A 35 -1.64 7.64 10.75
N GLU A 36 -2.53 7.20 9.84
CA GLU A 36 -3.97 7.19 10.05
C GLU A 36 -4.58 5.85 9.62
N PRO A 37 -5.69 5.41 10.24
CA PRO A 37 -6.38 4.21 9.80
C PRO A 37 -7.01 4.43 8.42
N LEU A 38 -7.06 3.36 7.59
CA LEU A 38 -7.86 3.29 6.38
C LEU A 38 -8.73 2.05 6.44
N GLU A 39 -10.05 2.23 6.39
CA GLU A 39 -11.02 1.14 6.24
C GLU A 39 -11.29 0.90 4.77
N ILE A 40 -10.93 -0.29 4.28
CA ILE A 40 -11.20 -0.74 2.91
C ILE A 40 -12.53 -1.49 2.90
N GLN A 41 -13.47 -1.01 2.10
CA GLN A 41 -14.79 -1.61 1.91
C GLN A 41 -14.98 -2.05 0.47
N ILE A 42 -15.76 -3.10 0.27
CA ILE A 42 -16.22 -3.54 -1.05
C ILE A 42 -17.74 -3.46 -1.16
N ALA A 43 -18.21 -3.14 -2.37
CA ALA A 43 -19.63 -3.27 -2.73
C ALA A 43 -19.77 -4.25 -3.90
N TYR A 44 -20.60 -5.26 -3.76
CA TYR A 44 -20.81 -6.32 -4.74
C TYR A 44 -22.27 -6.74 -4.82
N SER A 45 -22.67 -7.37 -5.91
CA SER A 45 -24.04 -7.83 -6.13
C SER A 45 -24.26 -9.20 -5.48
N THR A 46 -25.42 -9.39 -4.85
CA THR A 46 -25.88 -10.68 -4.33
C THR A 46 -27.25 -11.01 -4.96
N SER A 47 -27.77 -12.20 -4.70
CA SER A 47 -29.11 -12.59 -5.15
C SER A 47 -30.24 -11.72 -4.58
N THR A 48 -29.99 -11.03 -3.47
CA THR A 48 -30.96 -10.17 -2.76
C THR A 48 -30.73 -8.68 -2.99
N GLY A 49 -29.72 -8.28 -3.78
CA GLY A 49 -29.38 -6.90 -4.07
C GLY A 49 -27.91 -6.61 -3.86
N ARG A 50 -27.56 -5.32 -3.78
CA ARG A 50 -26.20 -4.88 -3.59
C ARG A 50 -25.81 -4.87 -2.11
N MET A 51 -24.70 -5.47 -1.77
CA MET A 51 -24.16 -5.54 -0.42
C MET A 51 -22.88 -4.70 -0.34
N GLN A 52 -22.71 -3.99 0.77
CA GLN A 52 -21.47 -3.29 1.12
C GLN A 52 -20.92 -3.86 2.42
N LYS A 53 -19.62 -4.18 2.43
CA LYS A 53 -18.96 -4.83 3.58
C LYS A 53 -17.53 -4.30 3.74
N PRO A 54 -17.07 -3.98 4.98
CA PRO A 54 -15.67 -3.75 5.24
C PRO A 54 -14.88 -5.07 5.11
N VAL A 55 -13.67 -4.99 4.57
CA VAL A 55 -12.79 -6.15 4.36
C VAL A 55 -11.46 -6.04 5.10
N ALA A 56 -11.00 -4.81 5.37
CA ALA A 56 -9.79 -4.59 6.15
C ALA A 56 -9.78 -3.19 6.79
N VAL A 57 -9.01 -3.06 7.87
CA VAL A 57 -8.54 -1.79 8.41
C VAL A 57 -7.03 -1.87 8.53
N THR A 58 -6.32 -0.91 7.96
CA THR A 58 -4.86 -0.83 8.04
C THR A 58 -4.42 0.57 8.47
N MET A 59 -3.32 0.66 9.22
CA MET A 59 -2.66 1.94 9.52
C MET A 59 -1.77 2.30 8.34
N ARG A 60 -1.94 3.48 7.76
CA ARG A 60 -1.23 3.91 6.56
C ARG A 60 -0.78 5.36 6.62
N THR A 61 0.20 5.74 5.82
CA THR A 61 0.45 7.14 5.49
C THR A 61 -0.55 7.59 4.42
N PRO A 62 -1.32 8.68 4.61
CA PRO A 62 -2.30 9.16 3.65
C PRO A 62 -1.73 9.36 2.25
N GLY A 63 -2.59 9.15 1.24
CA GLY A 63 -2.24 9.27 -0.16
C GLY A 63 -2.07 7.92 -0.87
N ASN A 64 -2.40 7.91 -2.16
CA ASN A 64 -2.47 6.72 -3.00
C ASN A 64 -3.42 5.63 -2.44
N ASP A 65 -4.49 6.03 -1.75
CA ASP A 65 -5.39 5.12 -1.06
C ASP A 65 -6.18 4.21 -2.02
N GLU A 66 -6.47 4.70 -3.25
CA GLU A 66 -7.08 3.87 -4.30
C GLU A 66 -6.14 2.74 -4.75
N GLU A 67 -4.85 3.05 -4.87
CA GLU A 67 -3.82 2.07 -5.18
C GLU A 67 -3.66 1.08 -4.03
N LEU A 68 -3.62 1.55 -2.78
CA LEU A 68 -3.56 0.68 -1.59
C LEU A 68 -4.74 -0.29 -1.56
N ALA A 69 -5.96 0.20 -1.77
CA ALA A 69 -7.15 -0.64 -1.75
C ALA A 69 -7.15 -1.67 -2.89
N ALA A 70 -6.82 -1.26 -4.12
CA ALA A 70 -6.76 -2.17 -5.26
C ALA A 70 -5.65 -3.22 -5.09
N GLY A 71 -4.46 -2.81 -4.63
CA GLY A 71 -3.34 -3.71 -4.38
C GLY A 71 -3.66 -4.73 -3.30
N PHE A 72 -4.19 -4.29 -2.16
CA PHE A 72 -4.64 -5.17 -1.09
C PHE A 72 -5.67 -6.21 -1.59
N LEU A 73 -6.72 -5.77 -2.30
CA LEU A 73 -7.74 -6.69 -2.80
C LEU A 73 -7.19 -7.69 -3.81
N PHE A 74 -6.22 -7.30 -4.63
CA PHE A 74 -5.55 -8.16 -5.59
C PHE A 74 -4.61 -9.16 -4.90
N THR A 75 -3.78 -8.72 -3.95
CA THR A 75 -2.82 -9.57 -3.22
C THR A 75 -3.51 -10.58 -2.30
N GLU A 76 -4.69 -10.22 -1.75
CA GLU A 76 -5.53 -11.15 -0.97
C GLU A 76 -6.43 -12.03 -1.87
N GLY A 77 -6.37 -11.89 -3.21
CA GLY A 77 -7.11 -12.72 -4.16
C GLY A 77 -8.62 -12.43 -4.23
N ILE A 78 -9.08 -11.30 -3.68
CA ILE A 78 -10.49 -10.87 -3.69
C ILE A 78 -10.91 -10.44 -5.09
N ILE A 79 -10.00 -9.80 -5.82
CA ILE A 79 -10.11 -9.45 -7.24
C ILE A 79 -8.95 -10.04 -8.03
N LYS A 80 -9.14 -10.28 -9.33
CA LYS A 80 -8.14 -10.92 -10.20
C LYS A 80 -7.66 -10.05 -11.33
N GLN A 81 -8.49 -9.19 -11.83
CA GLN A 81 -8.24 -8.30 -12.96
C GLN A 81 -8.91 -6.95 -12.77
N LYS A 82 -8.36 -5.93 -13.41
CA LYS A 82 -8.88 -4.56 -13.31
C LYS A 82 -10.36 -4.43 -13.68
N SER A 83 -10.82 -5.22 -14.65
CA SER A 83 -12.23 -5.26 -15.03
C SER A 83 -13.18 -5.82 -13.97
N ASP A 84 -12.67 -6.36 -12.87
CA ASP A 84 -13.50 -6.74 -11.72
C ASP A 84 -13.99 -5.50 -10.97
N ILE A 85 -13.28 -4.37 -11.10
CA ILE A 85 -13.59 -3.10 -10.45
C ILE A 85 -14.46 -2.23 -11.37
N ALA A 86 -15.62 -1.80 -10.89
CA ALA A 86 -16.43 -0.80 -11.53
C ALA A 86 -16.02 0.63 -11.13
N ASN A 87 -15.69 0.85 -9.86
CA ASN A 87 -15.29 2.16 -9.33
C ASN A 87 -14.53 2.03 -8.01
N ILE A 88 -13.64 3.00 -7.76
CA ILE A 88 -12.98 3.20 -6.45
C ILE A 88 -13.21 4.64 -6.04
N ARG A 89 -13.57 4.87 -4.78
CA ARG A 89 -13.77 6.22 -4.26
C ARG A 89 -13.60 6.29 -2.75
N THR A 90 -13.05 7.38 -2.26
CA THR A 90 -13.14 7.76 -0.85
C THR A 90 -14.58 8.11 -0.50
N LEU A 91 -15.03 7.77 0.71
CA LEU A 91 -16.39 8.12 1.14
C LEU A 91 -16.45 9.60 1.55
N PRO A 92 -17.45 10.36 1.07
CA PRO A 92 -17.51 11.81 1.32
C PRO A 92 -17.61 12.22 2.80
N SER A 93 -18.04 11.30 3.65
CA SER A 93 -18.21 11.53 5.09
C SER A 93 -16.95 11.25 5.91
N ASP A 94 -15.96 10.56 5.33
CA ASP A 94 -14.80 10.10 6.08
C ASP A 94 -13.65 9.76 5.11
N ASP A 95 -12.60 10.58 5.11
CA ASP A 95 -11.43 10.41 4.22
C ASP A 95 -10.64 9.14 4.57
N ASN A 96 -10.90 8.52 5.71
CA ASN A 96 -10.30 7.25 6.14
C ASN A 96 -11.11 6.02 5.77
N ARG A 97 -12.06 6.17 4.84
CA ARG A 97 -12.84 5.06 4.28
C ARG A 97 -12.83 5.09 2.77
N ILE A 98 -12.45 3.97 2.18
CA ILE A 98 -12.43 3.78 0.73
C ILE A 98 -13.36 2.64 0.33
N LEU A 99 -14.18 2.89 -0.69
CA LEU A 99 -15.13 1.92 -1.22
C LEU A 99 -14.70 1.49 -2.62
N VAL A 100 -14.44 0.21 -2.78
CA VAL A 100 -14.23 -0.44 -4.07
C VAL A 100 -15.53 -1.13 -4.49
N THR A 101 -16.11 -0.64 -5.57
CA THR A 101 -17.34 -1.19 -6.13
C THR A 101 -16.97 -2.20 -7.21
N LEU A 102 -17.39 -3.45 -7.04
CA LEU A 102 -17.16 -4.51 -8.02
C LEU A 102 -18.23 -4.50 -9.11
N ASN A 103 -17.88 -4.99 -10.29
CA ASN A 103 -18.83 -5.20 -11.38
C ASN A 103 -19.89 -6.28 -11.01
N GLU A 104 -21.05 -6.22 -11.66
CA GLU A 104 -22.25 -6.99 -11.24
C GLU A 104 -22.05 -8.50 -11.19
N ASN A 105 -21.21 -9.04 -12.07
CA ASN A 105 -20.98 -10.49 -12.18
C ASN A 105 -19.84 -11.00 -11.31
N ILE A 106 -19.21 -10.13 -10.52
CA ILE A 106 -18.07 -10.51 -9.69
C ILE A 106 -18.54 -10.89 -8.30
N GLN A 107 -18.22 -12.13 -7.92
CA GLN A 107 -18.42 -12.66 -6.57
C GLN A 107 -17.07 -12.72 -5.87
N PRO A 108 -16.81 -11.84 -4.87
CA PRO A 108 -15.55 -11.84 -4.15
C PRO A 108 -15.44 -13.08 -3.26
N ASP A 109 -14.24 -13.67 -3.23
CA ASP A 109 -13.94 -14.69 -2.23
C ASP A 109 -13.54 -14.01 -0.91
N LEU A 110 -14.44 -14.02 0.06
CA LEU A 110 -14.26 -13.39 1.37
C LEU A 110 -13.96 -14.39 2.49
N THR A 111 -13.75 -15.66 2.16
CA THR A 111 -13.56 -16.71 3.18
C THR A 111 -12.38 -16.45 4.09
N ASN A 112 -11.34 -15.80 3.58
CA ASN A 112 -10.13 -15.45 4.35
C ASN A 112 -10.23 -14.11 5.07
N THR A 113 -11.14 -13.21 4.68
CA THR A 113 -11.25 -11.86 5.26
C THR A 113 -12.13 -11.81 6.49
N GLU A 114 -13.07 -12.72 6.68
CA GLU A 114 -14.02 -12.71 7.83
C GLU A 114 -13.34 -12.86 9.19
N ARG A 115 -12.09 -13.31 9.24
CA ARG A 115 -11.32 -13.52 10.46
C ARG A 115 -10.25 -12.46 10.73
N ASN A 116 -10.04 -11.51 9.80
CA ASN A 116 -8.89 -10.59 9.81
C ASN A 116 -9.26 -9.12 10.00
N PHE A 117 -10.41 -8.80 10.59
CA PHE A 117 -10.90 -7.41 10.77
C PHE A 117 -9.94 -6.49 11.52
N TYR A 118 -8.96 -7.03 12.24
CA TYR A 118 -7.96 -6.25 12.99
C TYR A 118 -6.56 -6.79 12.73
N THR A 119 -5.98 -6.48 11.59
CA THR A 119 -4.56 -6.77 11.35
C THR A 119 -3.72 -5.68 12.03
N THR A 120 -3.49 -5.83 13.33
CA THR A 120 -2.66 -4.91 14.13
C THR A 120 -1.16 -5.20 14.00
N SER A 121 -0.75 -6.19 13.20
CA SER A 121 0.65 -6.57 13.09
C SER A 121 1.21 -6.32 11.69
N SER A 122 2.36 -5.68 11.64
CA SER A 122 3.13 -5.37 10.43
C SER A 122 3.54 -6.58 9.58
N CYS A 123 3.28 -7.82 10.00
CA CYS A 123 3.75 -9.03 9.30
C CYS A 123 2.69 -9.75 8.46
N GLY A 124 1.41 -9.32 8.47
CA GLY A 124 0.34 -9.89 7.63
C GLY A 124 0.01 -11.38 7.86
N VAL A 125 0.81 -12.10 8.66
CA VAL A 125 0.64 -13.54 8.92
C VAL A 125 -0.18 -13.79 10.18
N CYS A 126 -0.14 -12.91 11.16
CA CYS A 126 -0.78 -13.11 12.47
C CYS A 126 -2.32 -13.17 12.44
N GLY A 127 -2.95 -12.84 11.31
CA GLY A 127 -4.41 -12.95 11.14
C GLY A 127 -4.87 -14.16 10.33
N LYS A 128 -3.95 -14.92 9.68
CA LYS A 128 -4.34 -16.07 8.85
C LYS A 128 -4.55 -17.31 9.71
N ALA A 129 -5.77 -17.84 9.71
CA ALA A 129 -6.20 -18.88 10.63
C ALA A 129 -5.68 -20.30 10.27
N SER A 130 -5.04 -20.49 9.10
CA SER A 130 -4.49 -21.78 8.68
C SER A 130 -3.30 -21.63 7.73
N ILE A 131 -2.46 -22.66 7.64
CA ILE A 131 -1.35 -22.74 6.67
C ILE A 131 -1.88 -22.65 5.23
N ASP A 132 -3.07 -23.18 4.95
CA ASP A 132 -3.67 -23.14 3.62
C ASP A 132 -4.08 -21.72 3.20
N ALA A 133 -4.43 -20.86 4.16
CA ALA A 133 -4.71 -19.45 3.90
C ALA A 133 -3.44 -18.63 3.54
N ILE A 134 -2.24 -19.19 3.75
CA ILE A 134 -0.97 -18.57 3.37
C ILE A 134 -0.56 -18.98 1.94
N ARG A 135 -1.13 -20.07 1.41
CA ARG A 135 -0.83 -20.56 0.06
C ARG A 135 -1.52 -19.64 -0.95
N THR A 136 -0.72 -18.84 -1.63
CA THR A 136 -1.17 -18.05 -2.79
C THR A 136 -1.13 -18.91 -4.05
N ILE A 137 -2.21 -18.88 -4.82
CA ILE A 137 -2.23 -19.50 -6.15
C ILE A 137 -1.50 -18.54 -7.10
N HIS A 138 -0.38 -18.98 -7.68
CA HIS A 138 0.34 -18.22 -8.67
C HIS A 138 -0.43 -18.22 -9.99
N GLU A 139 -1.09 -17.13 -10.32
CA GLU A 139 -1.70 -16.92 -11.64
C GLU A 139 -0.64 -16.58 -12.72
N PHE A 140 0.52 -16.11 -12.29
CA PHE A 140 1.65 -15.80 -13.17
C PHE A 140 2.71 -16.90 -13.07
N PRO A 141 2.79 -17.83 -14.03
CA PRO A 141 3.84 -18.83 -14.04
C PRO A 141 5.20 -18.15 -14.13
N GLY A 142 6.13 -18.55 -13.28
CA GLY A 142 7.50 -18.04 -13.31
C GLY A 142 8.11 -18.19 -14.71
N SER A 143 8.93 -17.22 -15.12
CA SER A 143 9.65 -17.28 -16.38
C SER A 143 10.55 -18.51 -16.43
N LYS A 144 10.48 -19.29 -17.52
CA LYS A 144 11.42 -20.41 -17.76
C LYS A 144 12.85 -19.92 -18.01
N ASN A 145 13.01 -18.66 -18.38
CA ASN A 145 14.31 -18.04 -18.60
C ASN A 145 14.61 -17.15 -17.38
N PRO A 146 15.63 -17.50 -16.56
CA PRO A 146 16.02 -16.68 -15.44
C PRO A 146 16.52 -15.31 -15.92
N LEU A 147 16.09 -14.27 -15.23
CA LEU A 147 16.59 -12.93 -15.46
C LEU A 147 18.00 -12.83 -14.88
N LEU A 148 18.99 -12.55 -15.72
CA LEU A 148 20.38 -12.35 -15.31
C LEU A 148 20.65 -10.87 -15.11
N ILE A 149 20.99 -10.49 -13.88
CA ILE A 149 21.26 -9.11 -13.48
C ILE A 149 22.70 -9.02 -12.98
N LYS A 150 23.43 -7.98 -13.39
CA LYS A 150 24.79 -7.73 -12.89
C LYS A 150 24.74 -7.37 -11.41
N ALA A 151 25.56 -7.99 -10.59
CA ALA A 151 25.66 -7.68 -9.17
C ALA A 151 25.97 -6.18 -8.90
N SER A 152 26.79 -5.55 -9.75
CA SER A 152 27.11 -4.13 -9.66
C SER A 152 25.89 -3.22 -9.79
N LEU A 153 24.85 -3.64 -10.52
CA LEU A 153 23.60 -2.89 -10.65
C LEU A 153 22.85 -2.88 -9.31
N LEU A 154 22.80 -4.02 -8.61
CA LEU A 154 22.07 -4.13 -7.35
C LEU A 154 22.63 -3.18 -6.27
N TYR A 155 23.93 -2.97 -6.25
CA TYR A 155 24.55 -2.04 -5.29
C TYR A 155 24.13 -0.57 -5.49
N GLY A 156 23.78 -0.18 -6.71
CA GLY A 156 23.38 1.20 -7.04
C GLY A 156 21.89 1.48 -6.90
N LEU A 157 21.03 0.46 -6.75
CA LEU A 157 19.57 0.66 -6.76
C LEU A 157 19.09 1.57 -5.63
N GLN A 158 19.58 1.35 -4.42
CA GLN A 158 19.19 2.15 -3.26
C GLN A 158 19.58 3.62 -3.41
N ASP A 159 20.80 3.89 -3.88
CA ASP A 159 21.27 5.27 -4.08
C ASP A 159 20.48 6.00 -5.17
N SER A 160 20.03 5.27 -6.20
CA SER A 160 19.28 5.85 -7.31
C SER A 160 17.89 6.38 -6.91
N VAL A 161 17.30 5.88 -5.84
CA VAL A 161 15.96 6.30 -5.36
C VAL A 161 16.01 7.22 -4.15
N LYS A 162 17.16 7.37 -3.51
CA LYS A 162 17.34 8.16 -2.28
C LYS A 162 16.72 9.54 -2.38
N ASN A 163 17.00 10.29 -3.45
CA ASN A 163 16.46 11.63 -3.67
C ASN A 163 14.96 11.66 -4.05
N SER A 164 14.34 10.49 -4.27
CA SER A 164 12.93 10.37 -4.65
C SER A 164 12.04 9.94 -3.50
N GLN A 165 12.63 9.60 -2.34
CA GLN A 165 11.93 9.27 -1.10
C GLN A 165 11.66 10.54 -0.28
N ALA A 166 10.82 11.44 -0.83
CA ALA A 166 10.66 12.79 -0.29
C ALA A 166 10.10 12.81 1.15
N VAL A 167 9.18 11.90 1.48
CA VAL A 167 8.61 11.83 2.83
C VAL A 167 9.57 11.15 3.80
N PHE A 168 10.27 10.11 3.36
CA PHE A 168 11.31 9.47 4.17
C PHE A 168 12.45 10.44 4.46
N GLU A 169 12.94 11.20 3.49
CA GLU A 169 14.01 12.19 3.72
C GLU A 169 13.60 13.27 4.72
N ALA A 170 12.34 13.67 4.69
CA ALA A 170 11.79 14.67 5.61
C ALA A 170 11.58 14.14 7.03
N THR A 171 11.17 12.85 7.18
CA THR A 171 10.67 12.29 8.44
C THR A 171 11.51 11.15 8.99
N GLY A 172 12.23 10.41 8.13
CA GLY A 172 12.95 9.18 8.48
C GLY A 172 12.06 8.01 8.89
N GLY A 173 10.74 8.11 8.75
CA GLY A 173 9.76 7.20 9.36
C GLY A 173 9.00 6.28 8.40
N LEU A 174 9.34 6.24 7.11
CA LEU A 174 8.60 5.46 6.13
C LEU A 174 9.40 4.30 5.53
N HIS A 175 8.66 3.29 5.08
CA HIS A 175 9.17 2.26 4.18
C HIS A 175 8.86 2.66 2.74
N SER A 176 9.69 2.18 1.80
CA SER A 176 9.44 2.36 0.37
C SER A 176 9.42 1.04 -0.37
N SER A 177 8.62 0.98 -1.42
CA SER A 177 8.64 -0.08 -2.43
C SER A 177 8.91 0.57 -3.79
N THR A 178 9.89 0.04 -4.52
CA THR A 178 10.32 0.63 -5.80
C THR A 178 10.46 -0.44 -6.87
N ILE A 179 9.95 -0.16 -8.07
CA ILE A 179 10.13 -1.01 -9.25
C ILE A 179 11.16 -0.38 -10.19
N PHE A 180 12.11 -1.20 -10.62
CA PHE A 180 13.12 -0.87 -11.62
C PHE A 180 12.96 -1.76 -12.85
N ASN A 181 13.39 -1.24 -13.99
CA ASN A 181 13.65 -2.08 -15.14
C ASN A 181 14.96 -2.87 -14.95
N ILE A 182 15.28 -3.76 -15.90
CA ILE A 182 16.50 -4.59 -15.85
C ILE A 182 17.80 -3.79 -15.98
N ASP A 183 17.73 -2.54 -16.42
CA ASP A 183 18.89 -1.63 -16.54
C ASP A 183 19.12 -0.81 -15.28
N GLY A 184 18.26 -0.97 -14.26
CA GLY A 184 18.37 -0.28 -12.98
C GLY A 184 17.75 1.14 -12.95
N ASN A 185 16.96 1.49 -13.96
CA ASN A 185 16.21 2.74 -13.94
C ASN A 185 14.87 2.50 -13.22
N TYR A 186 14.61 3.24 -12.15
CA TYR A 186 13.32 3.14 -11.46
C TYR A 186 12.22 3.88 -12.26
N PHE A 187 10.99 3.40 -12.17
CA PHE A 187 9.85 4.04 -12.81
C PHE A 187 8.64 4.19 -11.87
N LEU A 188 8.68 3.56 -10.72
CA LEU A 188 7.61 3.66 -9.73
C LEU A 188 8.17 3.49 -8.32
N LEU A 189 7.81 4.41 -7.43
CA LEU A 189 8.12 4.36 -6.01
C LEU A 189 6.85 4.69 -5.21
N ARG A 190 6.62 3.96 -4.12
CA ARG A 190 5.56 4.24 -3.16
C ARG A 190 6.13 4.15 -1.75
N GLU A 191 5.71 5.10 -0.91
CA GLU A 191 6.08 5.19 0.50
C GLU A 191 4.86 4.96 1.39
N ASP A 192 5.08 4.33 2.54
CA ASP A 192 4.09 4.15 3.59
C ASP A 192 4.77 3.83 4.93
N VAL A 193 4.11 4.15 6.05
CA VAL A 193 4.55 3.73 7.39
C VAL A 193 4.56 2.19 7.52
N GLY A 194 3.69 1.51 6.78
CA GLY A 194 3.62 0.05 6.71
C GLY A 194 4.33 -0.49 5.47
N ARG A 195 5.36 -1.33 5.64
CA ARG A 195 6.09 -1.95 4.50
C ARG A 195 5.18 -2.71 3.53
N HIS A 196 4.15 -3.40 4.04
CA HIS A 196 3.18 -4.10 3.21
C HIS A 196 2.28 -3.13 2.46
N ASN A 197 1.86 -2.03 3.10
CA ASN A 197 1.08 -0.99 2.44
C ASN A 197 1.88 -0.31 1.31
N ALA A 198 3.17 -0.03 1.51
CA ALA A 198 4.03 0.51 0.46
C ALA A 198 4.07 -0.43 -0.77
N LEU A 199 4.14 -1.75 -0.53
CA LEU A 199 4.09 -2.76 -1.57
C LEU A 199 2.70 -2.83 -2.23
N ASP A 200 1.62 -2.85 -1.44
CA ASP A 200 0.27 -2.87 -1.97
C ASP A 200 -0.06 -1.61 -2.78
N LYS A 201 0.36 -0.42 -2.36
CA LYS A 201 0.26 0.80 -3.17
C LYS A 201 0.92 0.63 -4.53
N LEU A 202 2.13 0.07 -4.55
CA LEU A 202 2.89 -0.16 -5.77
C LEU A 202 2.23 -1.21 -6.68
N ILE A 203 1.79 -2.33 -6.12
CA ILE A 203 1.06 -3.39 -6.84
C ILE A 203 -0.26 -2.83 -7.37
N GLY A 204 -1.00 -2.07 -6.56
CA GLY A 204 -2.26 -1.45 -6.96
C GLY A 204 -2.11 -0.46 -8.11
N TYR A 205 -1.04 0.35 -8.10
CA TYR A 205 -0.72 1.17 -9.26
C TYR A 205 -0.52 0.32 -10.51
N ALA A 206 0.32 -0.72 -10.44
CA ALA A 206 0.58 -1.58 -11.58
C ALA A 206 -0.70 -2.27 -12.08
N PHE A 207 -1.57 -2.69 -11.17
CA PHE A 207 -2.87 -3.29 -11.45
C PHE A 207 -3.82 -2.31 -12.15
N LEU A 208 -4.01 -1.11 -11.60
CA LEU A 208 -4.92 -0.10 -12.14
C LEU A 208 -4.46 0.46 -13.49
N HIS A 209 -3.17 0.38 -13.80
CA HIS A 209 -2.58 0.91 -15.05
C HIS A 209 -2.18 -0.18 -16.05
N ASP A 210 -2.69 -1.42 -15.88
CA ASP A 210 -2.45 -2.55 -16.79
C ASP A 210 -0.95 -2.81 -17.03
N ARG A 211 -0.13 -2.78 -15.95
CA ARG A 211 1.32 -2.98 -16.01
C ARG A 211 1.76 -4.42 -15.73
N PHE A 212 0.86 -5.32 -15.41
CA PHE A 212 1.18 -6.74 -15.26
C PHE A 212 1.33 -7.47 -16.59
N PRO A 213 2.18 -8.51 -16.65
CA PRO A 213 3.04 -9.04 -15.58
C PRO A 213 4.34 -8.23 -15.41
N LEU A 214 4.84 -8.18 -14.16
CA LEU A 214 6.10 -7.50 -13.79
C LEU A 214 7.34 -8.41 -13.90
N GLY A 215 7.29 -9.45 -14.73
CA GLY A 215 8.31 -10.48 -14.83
C GLY A 215 9.70 -10.02 -15.31
N HIS A 216 9.81 -8.79 -15.83
CA HIS A 216 11.07 -8.18 -16.28
C HIS A 216 11.45 -6.96 -15.43
N CYS A 217 11.00 -6.94 -14.17
CA CYS A 217 11.27 -5.86 -13.25
C CYS A 217 12.05 -6.36 -12.04
N ILE A 218 12.75 -5.43 -11.38
CA ILE A 218 13.39 -5.65 -10.09
C ILE A 218 12.54 -4.90 -9.06
N LEU A 219 12.16 -5.58 -7.99
CA LEU A 219 11.50 -4.99 -6.85
C LEU A 219 12.49 -4.77 -5.71
N LEU A 220 12.59 -3.55 -5.22
CA LEU A 220 13.34 -3.17 -4.02
C LEU A 220 12.34 -2.78 -2.92
N LEU A 221 12.54 -3.35 -1.73
CA LEU A 221 11.72 -3.13 -0.53
C LEU A 221 12.56 -2.55 0.60
#